data_f4af4933ee82e444979ee1454864071f
#
_entry.id   f4af4933ee82e444979ee1454864071f
#
_cell.length_a   1.000
_cell.length_b   1.000
_cell.length_c   1.000
_cell.angle_alpha   90.00
_cell.angle_beta   90.00
_cell.angle_gamma   90.00
#
_symmetry.space_group_name_H-M   'P 1'
#
loop_
_entity.id
_entity.type
_entity.pdbx_description
1 polymer ?
#
loop_
_entity_poly.entity_id
_entity_poly.type
_entity_poly.pdbx_seq_one_letter_code
_entity_poly.pdbx_strand_id
1 'polypeptide(L)'
;MKYIVILGDGMADKDIPELGNKTILDVAKKPHIDGLKGVLGMARTVPKELKPGSDVANLAVMGYDPLKCYTGRSPLEAVSIGINMKETDVAIRCNLVTLSDDEDPKKRTMFDYSAGEISSEEARELIEAVERELGDDEFKFYPGISYRHCLIWDNGKTGLDLTPPHDISDRVIGEYLPKN
;
A
#
# COMPACT_ATOMS: atom_id res chain seq x y z
N MET A 1 -4.75 4.82 31.40
CA MET A 1 -5.73 5.54 30.58
C MET A 1 -5.87 4.77 29.27
N LYS A 2 -7.07 4.60 28.74
CA LYS A 2 -7.29 3.91 27.46
C LYS A 2 -7.79 4.92 26.43
N TYR A 3 -7.27 4.85 25.22
CA TYR A 3 -7.70 5.67 24.10
C TYR A 3 -8.37 4.77 23.07
N ILE A 4 -9.47 5.22 22.49
CA ILE A 4 -10.19 4.51 21.43
C ILE A 4 -10.31 5.49 20.27
N VAL A 5 -9.78 5.12 19.12
CA VAL A 5 -9.93 5.85 17.87
C VAL A 5 -10.87 5.05 16.98
N ILE A 6 -11.98 5.67 16.60
CA ILE A 6 -12.91 5.10 15.62
C ILE A 6 -12.75 5.91 14.35
N LEU A 7 -12.18 5.28 13.32
CA LEU A 7 -11.95 5.90 12.02
C LEU A 7 -13.07 5.51 11.05
N GLY A 8 -13.91 6.50 10.70
CA GLY A 8 -14.89 6.35 9.62
C GLY A 8 -14.22 6.63 8.28
N ASP A 9 -13.58 5.63 7.70
CA ASP A 9 -12.92 5.79 6.41
C ASP A 9 -13.96 5.91 5.28
N GLY A 10 -13.71 6.83 4.31
CA GLY A 10 -14.61 7.06 3.19
C GLY A 10 -15.95 7.74 3.53
N MET A 11 -16.12 8.30 4.73
CA MET A 11 -17.37 8.96 5.15
C MET A 11 -17.53 10.38 4.59
N ALA A 12 -16.45 11.05 4.20
CA ALA A 12 -16.50 12.39 3.62
C ALA A 12 -17.01 12.34 2.18
N ASP A 13 -17.95 13.24 1.87
CA ASP A 13 -18.52 13.34 0.53
C ASP A 13 -18.86 14.80 0.21
N LYS A 14 -19.24 15.06 -1.04
CA LYS A 14 -19.74 16.35 -1.51
C LYS A 14 -21.24 16.45 -1.29
N ASP A 15 -21.73 17.68 -1.29
CA ASP A 15 -23.16 17.94 -1.27
C ASP A 15 -23.84 17.35 -2.52
N ILE A 16 -24.93 16.64 -2.32
CA ILE A 16 -25.71 15.96 -3.35
C ILE A 16 -27.00 16.74 -3.58
N PRO A 17 -27.22 17.29 -4.78
CA PRO A 17 -28.42 18.10 -5.07
C PRO A 17 -29.74 17.36 -4.81
N GLU A 18 -29.80 16.07 -5.13
CA GLU A 18 -30.99 15.21 -4.94
C GLU A 18 -31.32 14.99 -3.47
N LEU A 19 -30.34 15.20 -2.57
CA LEU A 19 -30.53 15.17 -1.12
C LEU A 19 -30.77 16.56 -0.51
N GLY A 20 -31.08 17.55 -1.34
CA GLY A 20 -31.27 18.93 -0.90
C GLY A 20 -29.96 19.63 -0.51
N ASN A 21 -28.90 19.39 -1.27
CA ASN A 21 -27.54 19.86 -1.02
C ASN A 21 -27.01 19.46 0.35
N LYS A 22 -27.19 18.20 0.69
CA LYS A 22 -26.63 17.56 1.89
C LYS A 22 -25.72 16.43 1.49
N THR A 23 -24.76 16.10 2.36
CA THR A 23 -23.93 14.91 2.21
C THR A 23 -24.70 13.64 2.60
N ILE A 24 -24.21 12.47 2.20
CA ILE A 24 -24.77 11.19 2.67
C ILE A 24 -24.70 11.11 4.19
N LEU A 25 -23.62 11.62 4.79
CA LEU A 25 -23.45 11.64 6.25
C LEU A 25 -24.52 12.50 6.96
N ASP A 26 -24.96 13.60 6.36
CA ASP A 26 -26.01 14.45 6.94
C ASP A 26 -27.37 13.77 6.98
N VAL A 27 -27.67 12.91 6.01
CA VAL A 27 -28.99 12.24 5.90
C VAL A 27 -28.99 10.83 6.50
N ALA A 28 -27.84 10.25 6.77
CA ALA A 28 -27.72 8.91 7.35
C ALA A 28 -28.26 8.87 8.80
N LYS A 29 -28.95 7.80 9.14
CA LYS A 29 -29.38 7.55 10.52
C LYS A 29 -28.21 7.08 11.38
N LYS A 30 -27.62 7.99 12.15
CA LYS A 30 -26.45 7.75 13.00
C LYS A 30 -26.61 8.29 14.43
N PRO A 31 -27.67 7.90 15.16
CA PRO A 31 -28.05 8.54 16.43
C PRO A 31 -26.94 8.45 17.50
N HIS A 32 -26.12 7.43 17.47
CA HIS A 32 -25.00 7.30 18.42
C HIS A 32 -23.88 8.29 18.10
N ILE A 33 -23.53 8.47 16.83
CA ILE A 33 -22.54 9.48 16.40
C ILE A 33 -23.08 10.88 16.69
N ASP A 34 -24.33 11.16 16.32
CA ASP A 34 -24.97 12.46 16.54
C ASP A 34 -25.11 12.79 18.03
N GLY A 35 -25.18 11.75 18.89
CA GLY A 35 -25.23 11.89 20.35
C GLY A 35 -23.88 12.14 21.01
N LEU A 36 -22.76 12.01 20.30
CA LEU A 36 -21.44 12.28 20.86
C LEU A 36 -21.30 13.79 21.15
N LYS A 37 -20.94 14.09 22.38
CA LYS A 37 -20.63 15.46 22.81
C LYS A 37 -19.14 15.64 22.87
N GLY A 38 -18.60 16.65 22.22
CA GLY A 38 -17.16 16.92 22.23
C GLY A 38 -16.79 18.11 21.40
N VAL A 39 -15.51 18.31 21.23
CA VAL A 39 -14.95 19.34 20.36
C VAL A 39 -15.01 18.83 18.92
N LEU A 40 -15.71 19.57 18.07
CA LEU A 40 -15.70 19.33 16.63
C LEU A 40 -14.66 20.24 15.98
N GLY A 41 -13.86 19.66 15.11
CA GLY A 41 -12.85 20.40 14.37
C GLY A 41 -12.41 19.65 13.13
N MET A 42 -11.71 20.37 12.25
CA MET A 42 -11.09 19.78 11.08
C MET A 42 -9.60 19.66 11.30
N ALA A 43 -9.05 18.48 11.04
CA ALA A 43 -7.62 18.23 11.07
C ALA A 43 -7.12 17.85 9.68
N ARG A 44 -5.95 18.34 9.32
CA ARG A 44 -5.26 17.90 8.11
C ARG A 44 -4.42 16.69 8.46
N THR A 45 -4.78 15.53 7.91
CA THR A 45 -4.09 14.27 8.14
C THR A 45 -3.00 13.97 7.11
N VAL A 46 -3.01 14.67 5.97
CA VAL A 46 -2.00 14.54 4.92
C VAL A 46 -1.29 15.88 4.72
N PRO A 47 0.02 15.97 5.01
CA PRO A 47 0.84 17.11 4.65
C PRO A 47 0.84 17.38 3.14
N LYS A 48 1.05 18.64 2.74
CA LYS A 48 1.07 19.03 1.30
C LYS A 48 2.22 18.39 0.52
N GLU A 49 3.30 18.08 1.22
CA GLU A 49 4.54 17.52 0.70
C GLU A 49 4.44 16.02 0.39
N LEU A 50 3.42 15.34 0.91
CA LEU A 50 3.19 13.91 0.70
C LEU A 50 1.98 13.66 -0.18
N LYS A 51 2.05 12.59 -0.97
CA LYS A 51 0.88 12.12 -1.74
C LYS A 51 -0.20 11.62 -0.77
N PRO A 52 -1.48 11.89 -1.06
CA PRO A 52 -2.58 11.34 -0.27
C PRO A 52 -2.56 9.80 -0.27
N GLY A 53 -2.65 9.23 0.94
CA GLY A 53 -2.71 7.78 1.14
C GLY A 53 -3.19 7.46 2.55
N SER A 54 -3.84 6.31 2.70
CA SER A 54 -4.34 5.85 4.01
C SER A 54 -3.21 5.64 5.02
N ASP A 55 -2.05 5.23 4.57
CA ASP A 55 -0.83 5.04 5.35
C ASP A 55 -0.36 6.35 5.99
N VAL A 56 -0.23 7.42 5.19
CA VAL A 56 0.13 8.77 5.67
C VAL A 56 -0.94 9.31 6.63
N ALA A 57 -2.23 9.20 6.24
CA ALA A 57 -3.33 9.70 7.04
C ALA A 57 -3.43 8.99 8.40
N ASN A 58 -3.28 7.66 8.42
CA ASN A 58 -3.34 6.87 9.65
C ASN A 58 -2.18 7.19 10.61
N LEU A 59 -0.96 7.41 10.10
CA LEU A 59 0.16 7.87 10.93
C LEU A 59 -0.19 9.18 11.63
N ALA A 60 -0.74 10.16 10.90
CA ALA A 60 -1.15 11.44 11.47
C ALA A 60 -2.27 11.30 12.50
N VAL A 61 -3.29 10.46 12.24
CA VAL A 61 -4.39 10.18 13.19
C VAL A 61 -3.86 9.54 14.47
N MET A 62 -2.83 8.71 14.38
CA MET A 62 -2.17 8.10 15.54
C MET A 62 -1.21 9.05 16.27
N GLY A 63 -1.06 10.29 15.80
CA GLY A 63 -0.25 11.31 16.45
C GLY A 63 1.23 11.34 16.02
N TYR A 64 1.59 10.58 14.99
CA TYR A 64 2.93 10.67 14.39
C TYR A 64 2.98 11.81 13.36
N ASP A 65 4.15 12.40 13.20
CA ASP A 65 4.42 13.37 12.13
C ASP A 65 4.87 12.64 10.86
N PRO A 66 3.99 12.54 9.82
CA PRO A 66 4.35 11.78 8.63
C PRO A 66 5.58 12.30 7.90
N LEU A 67 5.87 13.61 7.98
CA LEU A 67 7.06 14.19 7.36
C LEU A 67 8.38 13.69 8.00
N LYS A 68 8.31 13.19 9.23
CA LYS A 68 9.49 12.69 9.95
C LYS A 68 9.61 11.18 9.92
N CYS A 69 8.50 10.45 9.89
CA CYS A 69 8.51 9.00 10.08
C CYS A 69 8.04 8.20 8.88
N TYR A 70 7.42 8.82 7.86
CA TYR A 70 6.96 8.11 6.69
C TYR A 70 8.05 8.03 5.63
N THR A 71 8.55 6.83 5.38
CA THR A 71 9.57 6.55 4.36
C THR A 71 9.03 5.77 3.17
N GLY A 72 7.72 5.47 3.17
CA GLY A 72 7.03 4.68 2.16
C GLY A 72 6.11 3.64 2.79
N ARG A 73 5.32 3.01 1.95
CA ARG A 73 4.34 1.99 2.38
C ARG A 73 4.99 0.64 2.66
N SER A 74 6.01 0.28 1.87
CA SER A 74 6.62 -1.05 1.93
C SER A 74 7.22 -1.41 3.29
N PRO A 75 7.89 -0.51 4.03
CA PRO A 75 8.36 -0.82 5.38
C PRO A 75 7.22 -1.14 6.36
N LEU A 76 6.07 -0.47 6.24
CA LEU A 76 4.90 -0.74 7.07
C LEU A 76 4.30 -2.12 6.75
N GLU A 77 4.23 -2.47 5.48
CA GLU A 77 3.78 -3.80 5.02
C GLU A 77 4.74 -4.90 5.50
N ALA A 78 6.06 -4.68 5.40
CA ALA A 78 7.09 -5.61 5.88
C ALA A 78 6.93 -5.92 7.38
N VAL A 79 6.82 -4.88 8.20
CA VAL A 79 6.61 -5.04 9.65
C VAL A 79 5.28 -5.75 9.94
N SER A 80 4.23 -5.47 9.18
CA SER A 80 2.90 -6.08 9.39
C SER A 80 2.87 -7.59 9.16
N ILE A 81 3.76 -8.11 8.33
CA ILE A 81 3.93 -9.57 8.11
C ILE A 81 5.04 -10.19 8.97
N GLY A 82 5.55 -9.44 9.94
CA GLY A 82 6.49 -9.92 10.94
C GLY A 82 7.95 -9.89 10.54
N ILE A 83 8.33 -9.19 9.48
CA ILE A 83 9.73 -9.03 9.09
C ILE A 83 10.43 -8.09 10.07
N ASN A 84 11.53 -8.56 10.63
CA ASN A 84 12.39 -7.76 11.50
C ASN A 84 13.44 -7.05 10.65
N MET A 85 13.18 -5.79 10.30
CA MET A 85 14.06 -4.98 9.47
C MET A 85 15.18 -4.33 10.28
N LYS A 86 16.37 -4.23 9.71
CA LYS A 86 17.47 -3.39 10.18
C LYS A 86 17.22 -1.94 9.72
N GLU A 87 17.92 -0.98 10.33
CA GLU A 87 17.83 0.45 9.95
C GLU A 87 18.32 0.73 8.51
N THR A 88 19.19 -0.14 8.00
CA THR A 88 19.77 -0.02 6.65
C THR A 88 19.01 -0.79 5.58
N ASP A 89 18.00 -1.58 5.95
CA ASP A 89 17.21 -2.36 5.02
C ASP A 89 16.26 -1.50 4.21
N VAL A 90 16.14 -1.80 2.92
CA VAL A 90 15.14 -1.20 2.04
C VAL A 90 14.07 -2.23 1.74
N ALA A 91 12.83 -1.95 2.16
CA ALA A 91 11.70 -2.78 1.83
C ALA A 91 11.10 -2.35 0.49
N ILE A 92 10.91 -3.29 -0.42
CA ILE A 92 10.31 -3.09 -1.72
C ILE A 92 9.11 -4.02 -1.84
N ARG A 93 7.95 -3.47 -2.15
CA ARG A 93 6.77 -4.29 -2.45
C ARG A 93 6.98 -4.97 -3.79
N CYS A 94 6.79 -6.27 -3.84
CA CYS A 94 6.76 -7.04 -5.07
C CYS A 94 5.42 -7.77 -5.21
N ASN A 95 4.98 -7.95 -6.45
CA ASN A 95 3.72 -8.60 -6.75
C ASN A 95 3.94 -9.80 -7.66
N LEU A 96 3.17 -10.87 -7.45
CA LEU A 96 2.93 -11.86 -8.49
C LEU A 96 1.92 -11.27 -9.47
N VAL A 97 2.20 -11.40 -10.76
CA VAL A 97 1.41 -10.79 -11.84
C VAL A 97 1.23 -11.77 -12.99
N THR A 98 0.24 -11.55 -13.83
CA THR A 98 0.10 -12.27 -15.11
C THR A 98 0.59 -11.38 -16.24
N LEU A 99 1.52 -11.92 -17.03
CA LEU A 99 2.09 -11.26 -18.20
C LEU A 99 1.70 -12.01 -19.48
N SER A 100 1.77 -11.32 -20.63
CA SER A 100 1.67 -11.99 -21.93
C SER A 100 2.83 -12.95 -22.15
N ASP A 101 2.64 -13.86 -23.07
CA ASP A 101 3.66 -14.80 -23.51
C ASP A 101 4.49 -14.16 -24.67
N ASP A 102 5.65 -13.61 -24.33
CA ASP A 102 6.64 -13.10 -25.28
C ASP A 102 8.02 -13.62 -24.86
N GLU A 103 8.84 -14.03 -25.83
CA GLU A 103 10.19 -14.57 -25.57
C GLU A 103 11.08 -13.54 -24.88
N ASP A 104 10.96 -12.26 -25.26
CA ASP A 104 11.67 -11.16 -24.63
C ASP A 104 10.84 -10.65 -23.41
N PRO A 105 11.31 -10.86 -22.17
CA PRO A 105 10.59 -10.42 -21.00
C PRO A 105 10.23 -8.92 -21.01
N LYS A 106 11.05 -8.08 -21.66
CA LYS A 106 10.80 -6.62 -21.74
C LYS A 106 9.65 -6.25 -22.65
N LYS A 107 9.23 -7.15 -23.55
CA LYS A 107 8.10 -6.93 -24.46
C LYS A 107 6.78 -7.48 -23.92
N ARG A 108 6.82 -8.18 -22.80
CA ARG A 108 5.61 -8.71 -22.18
C ARG A 108 4.68 -7.60 -21.72
N THR A 109 3.40 -7.83 -21.90
CA THR A 109 2.34 -6.90 -21.49
C THR A 109 1.81 -7.33 -20.11
N MET A 110 1.57 -6.36 -19.24
CA MET A 110 0.91 -6.58 -17.94
C MET A 110 -0.58 -6.87 -18.15
N PHE A 111 -0.99 -8.12 -18.06
CA PHE A 111 -2.38 -8.51 -18.20
C PHE A 111 -3.16 -8.36 -16.90
N ASP A 112 -2.59 -8.85 -15.81
CA ASP A 112 -3.24 -8.78 -14.51
C ASP A 112 -2.21 -8.59 -13.39
N TYR A 113 -2.32 -7.48 -12.69
CA TYR A 113 -1.45 -7.12 -11.57
C TYR A 113 -1.68 -7.95 -10.30
N SER A 114 -2.75 -8.77 -10.28
CA SER A 114 -3.15 -9.59 -9.14
C SER A 114 -2.92 -11.10 -9.36
N ALA A 115 -2.39 -11.50 -10.53
CA ALA A 115 -2.24 -12.90 -10.91
C ALA A 115 -3.54 -13.72 -10.75
N GLY A 116 -4.69 -13.15 -11.18
CA GLY A 116 -6.00 -13.77 -11.03
C GLY A 116 -6.51 -13.79 -9.59
N GLU A 117 -6.08 -12.85 -8.76
CA GLU A 117 -6.32 -12.85 -7.32
C GLU A 117 -5.85 -14.16 -6.66
N ILE A 118 -4.64 -14.57 -7.00
CA ILE A 118 -4.01 -15.81 -6.51
C ILE A 118 -4.19 -15.98 -4.99
N SER A 119 -4.46 -17.20 -4.55
CA SER A 119 -4.57 -17.50 -3.12
C SER A 119 -3.25 -17.27 -2.38
N SER A 120 -3.32 -16.97 -1.07
CA SER A 120 -2.12 -16.78 -0.27
C SER A 120 -1.28 -18.06 -0.15
N GLU A 121 -1.92 -19.21 -0.19
CA GLU A 121 -1.27 -20.52 -0.13
C GLU A 121 -0.43 -20.77 -1.39
N GLU A 122 -1.02 -20.65 -2.57
CA GLU A 122 -0.33 -20.82 -3.86
C GLU A 122 0.78 -19.78 -4.04
N ALA A 123 0.48 -18.53 -3.70
CA ALA A 123 1.45 -17.44 -3.79
C ALA A 123 2.67 -17.66 -2.88
N ARG A 124 2.45 -18.24 -1.69
CA ARG A 124 3.54 -18.60 -0.77
C ARG A 124 4.50 -19.59 -1.41
N GLU A 125 3.99 -20.66 -2.01
CA GLU A 125 4.81 -21.68 -2.68
C GLU A 125 5.68 -21.06 -3.79
N LEU A 126 5.12 -20.13 -4.57
CA LEU A 126 5.84 -19.44 -5.63
C LEU A 126 6.92 -18.51 -5.07
N ILE A 127 6.64 -17.75 -4.03
CA ILE A 127 7.62 -16.83 -3.43
C ILE A 127 8.71 -17.59 -2.69
N GLU A 128 8.40 -18.71 -2.04
CA GLU A 128 9.40 -19.59 -1.45
C GLU A 128 10.33 -20.22 -2.52
N ALA A 129 9.78 -20.50 -3.71
CA ALA A 129 10.60 -20.92 -4.84
C ALA A 129 11.50 -19.78 -5.35
N VAL A 130 10.97 -18.56 -5.46
CA VAL A 130 11.76 -17.36 -5.82
C VAL A 130 12.87 -17.10 -4.80
N GLU A 131 12.57 -17.18 -3.50
CA GLU A 131 13.57 -17.02 -2.44
C GLU A 131 14.67 -18.08 -2.56
N ARG A 132 14.32 -19.33 -2.80
CA ARG A 132 15.30 -20.42 -2.94
C ARG A 132 16.24 -20.26 -4.14
N GLU A 133 15.71 -19.74 -5.27
CA GLU A 133 16.46 -19.63 -6.53
C GLU A 133 17.16 -18.29 -6.71
N LEU A 134 16.62 -17.20 -6.15
CA LEU A 134 17.10 -15.83 -6.36
C LEU A 134 17.46 -15.10 -5.07
N GLY A 135 17.04 -15.63 -3.91
CA GLY A 135 17.40 -15.07 -2.61
C GLY A 135 18.88 -15.28 -2.30
N ASP A 136 19.49 -14.30 -1.63
CA ASP A 136 20.87 -14.34 -1.17
C ASP A 136 21.04 -13.52 0.13
N ASP A 137 22.26 -13.17 0.48
CA ASP A 137 22.54 -12.36 1.67
C ASP A 137 22.12 -10.89 1.50
N GLU A 138 22.00 -10.41 0.25
CA GLU A 138 21.61 -9.03 -0.10
C GLU A 138 20.10 -8.89 -0.35
N PHE A 139 19.47 -9.88 -1.01
CA PHE A 139 18.07 -9.85 -1.39
C PHE A 139 17.31 -11.02 -0.78
N LYS A 140 16.21 -10.70 -0.07
CA LYS A 140 15.34 -11.71 0.56
C LYS A 140 13.90 -11.47 0.22
N PHE A 141 13.21 -12.52 -0.25
CA PHE A 141 11.82 -12.48 -0.65
C PHE A 141 10.94 -13.09 0.43
N TYR A 142 9.91 -12.37 0.83
CA TYR A 142 8.98 -12.80 1.87
C TYR A 142 7.56 -12.88 1.33
N PRO A 143 6.87 -14.01 1.52
CA PRO A 143 5.48 -14.15 1.14
C PRO A 143 4.58 -13.27 2.01
N GLY A 144 3.68 -12.55 1.37
CA GLY A 144 2.64 -11.75 2.00
C GLY A 144 1.25 -12.36 1.80
N ILE A 145 0.29 -11.52 1.44
CA ILE A 145 -1.10 -11.91 1.26
C ILE A 145 -1.48 -11.83 -0.21
N SER A 146 -2.07 -12.92 -0.76
CA SER A 146 -2.47 -13.03 -2.16
C SER A 146 -1.29 -12.66 -3.07
N TYR A 147 -1.45 -11.79 -4.02
CA TYR A 147 -0.43 -11.37 -4.98
C TYR A 147 0.62 -10.38 -4.41
N ARG A 148 0.52 -9.96 -3.15
CA ARG A 148 1.36 -8.90 -2.54
C ARG A 148 2.41 -9.49 -1.62
N HIS A 149 3.67 -9.25 -1.91
CA HIS A 149 4.84 -9.78 -1.23
C HIS A 149 5.86 -8.69 -0.94
N CYS A 150 6.90 -9.02 -0.23
CA CYS A 150 7.95 -8.08 0.15
C CYS A 150 9.32 -8.62 -0.25
N LEU A 151 10.13 -7.74 -0.85
CA LEU A 151 11.56 -7.91 -1.04
C LEU A 151 12.27 -7.02 -0.03
N ILE A 152 13.19 -7.58 0.72
CA ILE A 152 14.12 -6.84 1.58
C ILE A 152 15.48 -6.81 0.91
N TRP A 153 16.00 -5.62 0.73
CA TRP A 153 17.35 -5.37 0.21
C TRP A 153 18.25 -4.90 1.35
N ASP A 154 19.16 -5.77 1.80
CA ASP A 154 20.11 -5.47 2.89
C ASP A 154 21.09 -4.38 2.45
N ASN A 155 21.23 -3.32 3.23
CA ASN A 155 21.99 -2.13 2.91
C ASN A 155 21.62 -1.50 1.56
N GLY A 156 20.36 -1.59 1.19
CA GLY A 156 19.84 -1.14 -0.10
C GLY A 156 19.92 0.36 -0.31
N LYS A 157 19.80 0.79 -1.56
CA LYS A 157 19.76 2.20 -1.94
C LYS A 157 18.32 2.70 -2.03
N THR A 158 18.05 3.86 -1.48
CA THR A 158 16.78 4.58 -1.65
C THR A 158 16.77 5.42 -2.93
N GLY A 159 15.60 5.90 -3.32
CA GLY A 159 15.46 6.78 -4.49
C GLY A 159 15.30 6.06 -5.81
N LEU A 160 15.00 4.75 -5.78
CA LEU A 160 14.64 4.00 -6.99
C LEU A 160 13.29 4.50 -7.56
N ASP A 161 13.23 4.61 -8.89
CA ASP A 161 11.98 4.84 -9.60
C ASP A 161 11.30 3.48 -9.85
N LEU A 162 10.24 3.23 -9.09
CA LEU A 162 9.49 1.98 -9.11
C LEU A 162 8.04 2.25 -9.51
N THR A 163 7.57 1.59 -10.55
CA THR A 163 6.19 1.71 -11.02
C THR A 163 5.32 0.58 -10.46
N PRO A 164 4.22 0.89 -9.77
CA PRO A 164 3.30 -0.13 -9.28
C PRO A 164 2.65 -0.90 -10.44
N PRO A 165 2.54 -2.24 -10.37
CA PRO A 165 1.95 -3.06 -11.44
C PRO A 165 0.52 -2.65 -11.86
N HIS A 166 -0.30 -2.19 -10.92
CA HIS A 166 -1.68 -1.76 -11.21
C HIS A 166 -1.79 -0.44 -12.00
N ASP A 167 -0.71 0.34 -12.10
CA ASP A 167 -0.66 1.57 -12.89
C ASP A 167 -0.31 1.31 -14.36
N ILE A 168 0.09 0.07 -14.69
CA ILE A 168 0.58 -0.29 -16.03
C ILE A 168 -0.20 -1.46 -16.66
N SER A 169 -1.44 -1.69 -16.24
CA SER A 169 -2.31 -2.66 -16.90
C SER A 169 -2.41 -2.39 -18.39
N ASP A 170 -2.38 -3.43 -19.20
CA ASP A 170 -2.39 -3.41 -20.67
C ASP A 170 -1.19 -2.69 -21.32
N ARG A 171 -0.10 -2.48 -20.57
CA ARG A 171 1.14 -1.85 -21.09
C ARG A 171 2.30 -2.82 -21.10
N VAL A 172 3.24 -2.58 -22.00
CA VAL A 172 4.50 -3.33 -22.10
C VAL A 172 5.39 -2.98 -20.92
N ILE A 173 5.83 -3.99 -20.15
CA ILE A 173 6.52 -3.77 -18.87
C ILE A 173 7.94 -3.19 -19.02
N GLY A 174 8.59 -3.35 -20.17
CA GLY A 174 9.98 -2.96 -20.38
C GLY A 174 10.28 -1.49 -20.10
N GLU A 175 9.30 -0.60 -20.32
CA GLU A 175 9.43 0.84 -20.07
C GLU A 175 9.33 1.18 -18.57
N TYR A 176 8.78 0.28 -17.76
CA TYR A 176 8.44 0.47 -16.35
C TYR A 176 9.27 -0.36 -15.39
N LEU A 177 10.29 -1.05 -15.90
CA LEU A 177 11.24 -1.76 -15.05
C LEU A 177 11.97 -0.79 -14.11
N PRO A 178 12.41 -1.25 -12.92
CA PRO A 178 13.12 -0.42 -11.95
C PRO A 178 14.25 0.40 -12.57
N LYS A 179 14.34 1.67 -12.21
CA LYS A 179 15.37 2.61 -12.70
C LYS A 179 16.03 3.30 -11.49
N ASN A 180 17.31 3.66 -11.71
CA ASN A 180 18.09 4.48 -10.77
C ASN A 180 17.93 5.97 -11.12
#